data_7255d7ba0624f8056b23fa0a85e9fe83
#
_entry.id   7255d7ba0624f8056b23fa0a85e9fe83
#
_cell.length_a   1.000
_cell.length_b   1.000
_cell.length_c   1.000
_cell.angle_alpha   90.00
_cell.angle_beta   90.00
_cell.angle_gamma   90.00
#
_symmetry.space_group_name_H-M   'P 1'
#
loop_
_entity.id
_entity.type
_entity.pdbx_description
1 polymer ?
#
loop_
_entity_poly.entity_id
_entity_poly.type
_entity_poly.pdbx_seq_one_letter_code
_entity_poly.pdbx_strand_id
1 'polypeptide(L)'
;RHKGDEHARLVDFEMNSICAAGTGSFLDQQARRIGVSIENEFGEMSLQSVNPPRIAGRCSVFAKSDMIHLQQIATPLHDIVAGLCFALARNFRSNIARSKEIKTPILFSGGVAANSGMVRAFKETLHVDDKEFIISPYHASMGAIGAIYYTKNNHLIKNPFSGTEMLEKHLLSDINYFVTLLNL
;
A
#
# COMPACT_ATOMS: atom_id res chain seq x y z
N ARG A 1 21.80 -10.57 -0.92
CA ARG A 1 22.28 -11.85 -1.49
C ARG A 1 23.70 -12.04 -1.01
N HIS A 2 23.95 -12.90 -0.01
CA HIS A 2 25.30 -13.35 0.26
C HIS A 2 25.72 -14.29 -0.91
N LYS A 3 26.89 -14.06 -1.50
CA LYS A 3 27.48 -14.97 -2.50
C LYS A 3 27.63 -16.35 -1.84
N GLY A 4 26.77 -17.31 -2.23
CA GLY A 4 26.83 -18.68 -1.74
C GLY A 4 25.49 -19.28 -1.28
N ASP A 5 24.46 -18.46 -0.99
CA ASP A 5 23.11 -18.99 -0.68
C ASP A 5 22.28 -19.10 -1.97
N GLU A 6 21.95 -20.31 -2.38
CA GLU A 6 21.05 -20.59 -3.51
C GLU A 6 19.59 -20.15 -3.23
N HIS A 7 19.24 -19.83 -1.98
CA HIS A 7 17.89 -19.47 -1.57
C HIS A 7 17.85 -18.07 -0.95
N ALA A 8 16.87 -17.27 -1.37
CA ALA A 8 16.57 -16.00 -0.73
C ALA A 8 16.10 -16.25 0.71
N ARG A 9 16.73 -15.61 1.69
CA ARG A 9 16.39 -15.73 3.11
C ARG A 9 15.73 -14.46 3.60
N LEU A 10 14.63 -14.58 4.34
CA LEU A 10 14.05 -13.49 5.11
C LEU A 10 15.00 -13.16 6.27
N VAL A 11 15.58 -11.97 6.25
CA VAL A 11 16.53 -11.51 7.27
C VAL A 11 15.80 -10.79 8.39
N ASP A 12 14.82 -9.94 8.01
CA ASP A 12 14.05 -9.12 8.93
C ASP A 12 12.71 -8.74 8.31
N PHE A 13 11.71 -8.41 9.13
CA PHE A 13 10.42 -7.91 8.67
C PHE A 13 9.83 -6.93 9.70
N GLU A 14 8.90 -6.11 9.23
CA GLU A 14 8.09 -5.26 10.08
C GLU A 14 6.68 -5.20 9.51
N MET A 15 5.70 -5.09 10.37
CA MET A 15 4.30 -5.04 9.97
C MET A 15 3.63 -3.79 10.53
N ASN A 16 2.74 -3.21 9.73
CA ASN A 16 1.84 -2.19 10.24
C ASN A 16 0.87 -2.81 11.25
N SER A 17 0.57 -2.08 12.31
CA SER A 17 -0.47 -2.45 13.27
C SER A 17 -1.87 -2.22 12.68
N ILE A 18 -2.92 -2.36 13.48
CA ILE A 18 -4.33 -2.30 13.06
C ILE A 18 -4.75 -0.93 12.47
N CYS A 19 -3.88 0.07 12.44
CA CYS A 19 -4.22 1.41 11.99
C CYS A 19 -4.22 1.55 10.47
N ALA A 20 -5.22 2.22 9.89
CA ALA A 20 -5.28 2.56 8.47
C ALA A 20 -4.13 3.51 8.03
N ALA A 21 -3.59 4.31 8.95
CA ALA A 21 -2.43 5.16 8.69
C ALA A 21 -1.23 4.31 8.27
N GLY A 22 -0.62 4.65 7.14
CA GLY A 22 0.48 3.88 6.53
C GLY A 22 0.02 2.79 5.56
N THR A 23 -1.26 2.71 5.23
CA THR A 23 -1.85 1.78 4.26
C THR A 23 -2.60 2.50 3.15
N GLY A 24 -2.91 1.80 2.04
CA GLY A 24 -3.72 2.34 0.95
C GLY A 24 -5.10 2.82 1.39
N SER A 25 -5.70 2.19 2.39
CA SER A 25 -7.01 2.60 2.93
C SER A 25 -7.01 4.00 3.56
N PHE A 26 -5.86 4.51 4.00
CA PHE A 26 -5.72 5.92 4.38
C PHE A 26 -6.00 6.84 3.18
N LEU A 27 -5.39 6.55 2.03
CA LEU A 27 -5.59 7.34 0.81
C LEU A 27 -7.02 7.22 0.29
N ASP A 28 -7.60 6.01 0.28
CA ASP A 28 -8.99 5.79 -0.13
C ASP A 28 -9.97 6.64 0.68
N GLN A 29 -9.79 6.70 1.99
CA GLN A 29 -10.64 7.51 2.85
C GLN A 29 -10.51 9.00 2.54
N GLN A 30 -9.31 9.49 2.30
CA GLN A 30 -9.09 10.90 2.00
C GLN A 30 -9.57 11.24 0.57
N ALA A 31 -9.30 10.42 -0.42
CA ALA A 31 -9.76 10.57 -1.79
C ALA A 31 -11.29 10.69 -1.88
N ARG A 32 -12.02 9.80 -1.20
CA ARG A 32 -13.50 9.87 -1.11
C ARG A 32 -14.00 11.16 -0.49
N ARG A 33 -13.30 11.70 0.52
CA ARG A 33 -13.69 12.96 1.18
C ARG A 33 -13.54 14.17 0.30
N ILE A 34 -12.56 14.19 -0.60
CA ILE A 34 -12.30 15.30 -1.51
C ILE A 34 -12.91 15.07 -2.89
N GLY A 35 -13.62 13.94 -3.12
CA GLY A 35 -14.30 13.62 -4.36
C GLY A 35 -13.36 13.29 -5.52
N VAL A 36 -12.17 12.73 -5.26
CA VAL A 36 -11.17 12.34 -6.26
C VAL A 36 -11.12 10.81 -6.39
N SER A 37 -11.11 10.30 -7.62
CA SER A 37 -10.91 8.87 -7.87
C SER A 37 -9.48 8.44 -7.54
N ILE A 38 -9.34 7.47 -6.64
CA ILE A 38 -8.02 6.98 -6.24
C ILE A 38 -7.33 6.24 -7.37
N GLU A 39 -8.08 5.55 -8.23
CA GLU A 39 -7.57 4.76 -9.34
C GLU A 39 -7.21 5.61 -10.55
N ASN A 40 -8.01 6.65 -10.86
CA ASN A 40 -7.95 7.33 -12.15
C ASN A 40 -7.33 8.73 -12.09
N GLU A 41 -7.42 9.43 -10.95
CA GLU A 41 -7.10 10.85 -10.88
C GLU A 41 -6.02 11.17 -9.84
N PHE A 42 -6.06 10.49 -8.69
CA PHE A 42 -5.30 10.87 -7.51
C PHE A 42 -3.78 10.88 -7.76
N GLY A 43 -3.27 9.84 -8.42
CA GLY A 43 -1.84 9.72 -8.73
C GLY A 43 -1.37 10.86 -9.63
N GLU A 44 -2.01 11.04 -10.78
CA GLU A 44 -1.64 12.04 -11.77
C GLU A 44 -1.82 13.47 -11.24
N MET A 45 -2.89 13.71 -10.49
CA MET A 45 -3.11 15.01 -9.85
C MET A 45 -1.97 15.34 -8.88
N SER A 46 -1.50 14.39 -8.11
CA SER A 46 -0.40 14.61 -7.15
C SER A 46 0.91 14.97 -7.82
N LEU A 47 1.15 14.51 -9.06
CA LEU A 47 2.37 14.85 -9.81
C LEU A 47 2.41 16.31 -10.25
N GLN A 48 1.27 17.00 -10.32
CA GLN A 48 1.19 18.42 -10.70
C GLN A 48 1.68 19.34 -9.56
N SER A 49 1.76 18.83 -8.34
CA SER A 49 2.20 19.63 -7.19
C SER A 49 3.70 19.89 -7.21
N VAL A 50 4.07 21.14 -7.04
CA VAL A 50 5.47 21.57 -6.85
C VAL A 50 5.78 21.90 -5.38
N ASN A 51 4.75 22.12 -4.56
CA ASN A 51 4.89 22.46 -3.14
C ASN A 51 3.87 21.73 -2.27
N PRO A 52 4.02 20.42 -2.05
CA PRO A 52 3.09 19.64 -1.27
C PRO A 52 3.02 20.13 0.19
N PRO A 53 1.85 20.50 0.72
CA PRO A 53 1.72 20.95 2.11
C PRO A 53 1.98 19.80 3.08
N ARG A 54 2.39 20.16 4.29
CA ARG A 54 2.61 19.16 5.34
C ARG A 54 1.29 18.79 5.98
N ILE A 55 0.83 17.56 5.75
CA ILE A 55 -0.37 16.94 6.32
C ILE A 55 0.04 15.90 7.35
N ALA A 56 -0.75 15.75 8.43
CA ALA A 56 -0.54 14.73 9.43
C ALA A 56 -0.73 13.32 8.84
N GLY A 57 0.27 12.45 8.96
CA GLY A 57 0.23 11.08 8.40
C GLY A 57 -0.04 9.99 9.43
N ARG A 58 -0.02 10.29 10.73
CA ARG A 58 -0.16 9.29 11.80
C ARG A 58 -1.59 8.85 12.06
N CYS A 59 -2.57 9.71 11.76
CA CYS A 59 -3.97 9.45 12.02
C CYS A 59 -4.84 10.08 10.93
N SER A 60 -5.78 9.31 10.40
CA SER A 60 -6.71 9.77 9.36
C SER A 60 -7.64 10.90 9.83
N VAL A 61 -7.90 10.99 11.13
CA VAL A 61 -8.70 12.08 11.73
C VAL A 61 -7.93 13.39 11.67
N PHE A 62 -6.68 13.41 12.07
CA PHE A 62 -5.84 14.62 11.98
C PHE A 62 -5.56 15.02 10.53
N ALA A 63 -5.32 14.05 9.65
CA ALA A 63 -5.21 14.33 8.22
C ALA A 63 -6.47 15.01 7.65
N LYS A 64 -7.67 14.58 8.08
CA LYS A 64 -8.94 15.23 7.72
C LYS A 64 -8.99 16.67 8.18
N SER A 65 -8.59 16.96 9.41
CA SER A 65 -8.59 18.32 9.96
C SER A 65 -7.63 19.22 9.19
N ASP A 66 -6.43 18.74 8.88
CA ASP A 66 -5.44 19.46 8.07
C ASP A 66 -5.96 19.74 6.66
N MET A 67 -6.61 18.75 6.04
CA MET A 67 -7.23 18.91 4.70
C MET A 67 -8.31 19.98 4.70
N ILE A 68 -9.21 19.98 5.70
CA ILE A 68 -10.26 21.00 5.83
C ILE A 68 -9.64 22.38 5.95
N HIS A 69 -8.63 22.53 6.79
CA HIS A 69 -7.90 23.79 6.95
C HIS A 69 -7.29 24.25 5.61
N LEU A 70 -6.60 23.37 4.91
CA LEU A 70 -5.99 23.67 3.62
C LEU A 70 -7.04 24.09 2.56
N GLN A 71 -8.20 23.43 2.56
CA GLN A 71 -9.30 23.82 1.69
C GLN A 71 -9.86 25.21 2.05
N GLN A 72 -9.98 25.53 3.34
CA GLN A 72 -10.46 26.83 3.81
C GLN A 72 -9.53 27.99 3.40
N ILE A 73 -8.23 27.75 3.33
CA ILE A 73 -7.25 28.73 2.83
C ILE A 73 -7.01 28.64 1.34
N ALA A 74 -7.91 27.98 0.60
CA ALA A 74 -7.87 27.83 -0.85
C ALA A 74 -6.59 27.20 -1.42
N THR A 75 -5.97 26.27 -0.69
CA THR A 75 -4.83 25.49 -1.21
C THR A 75 -5.28 24.69 -2.43
N PRO A 76 -4.52 24.67 -3.54
CA PRO A 76 -4.84 23.90 -4.72
C PRO A 76 -5.03 22.41 -4.40
N LEU A 77 -6.03 21.76 -5.03
CA LEU A 77 -6.38 20.38 -4.74
C LEU A 77 -5.23 19.41 -5.03
N HIS A 78 -4.48 19.63 -6.10
CA HIS A 78 -3.31 18.83 -6.45
C HIS A 78 -2.21 18.89 -5.38
N ASP A 79 -2.06 20.03 -4.69
CA ASP A 79 -1.11 20.16 -3.59
C ASP A 79 -1.58 19.38 -2.36
N ILE A 80 -2.88 19.43 -2.03
CA ILE A 80 -3.47 18.63 -0.95
C ILE A 80 -3.27 17.15 -1.21
N VAL A 81 -3.56 16.68 -2.43
CA VAL A 81 -3.41 15.29 -2.85
C VAL A 81 -1.95 14.83 -2.73
N ALA A 82 -1.00 15.64 -3.20
CA ALA A 82 0.41 15.35 -3.03
C ALA A 82 0.82 15.33 -1.55
N GLY A 83 0.35 16.28 -0.77
CA GLY A 83 0.57 16.34 0.68
C GLY A 83 0.14 15.06 1.41
N LEU A 84 -0.97 14.43 0.98
CA LEU A 84 -1.45 13.15 1.50
C LEU A 84 -0.50 11.99 1.13
N CYS A 85 0.01 11.94 -0.11
CA CYS A 85 1.01 10.95 -0.52
C CYS A 85 2.27 11.05 0.35
N PHE A 86 2.79 12.25 0.51
CA PHE A 86 3.96 12.49 1.37
C PHE A 86 3.68 12.21 2.86
N ALA A 87 2.47 12.46 3.34
CA ALA A 87 2.08 12.13 4.70
C ALA A 87 2.15 10.62 4.95
N LEU A 88 1.67 9.81 4.00
CA LEU A 88 1.73 8.35 4.08
C LEU A 88 3.19 7.85 4.00
N ALA A 89 4.00 8.35 3.07
CA ALA A 89 5.40 7.96 2.93
C ALA A 89 6.21 8.30 4.19
N ARG A 90 6.02 9.49 4.78
CA ARG A 90 6.63 9.88 6.06
C ARG A 90 6.18 9.00 7.21
N ASN A 91 4.89 8.63 7.25
CA ASN A 91 4.36 7.74 8.28
C ASN A 91 5.01 6.35 8.19
N PHE A 92 5.13 5.80 7.00
CA PHE A 92 5.86 4.55 6.76
C PHE A 92 7.29 4.64 7.30
N ARG A 93 8.04 5.67 6.90
CA ARG A 93 9.44 5.85 7.31
C ARG A 93 9.60 5.99 8.82
N SER A 94 8.69 6.71 9.48
CA SER A 94 8.80 7.01 10.92
C SER A 94 8.22 5.95 11.84
N ASN A 95 7.24 5.18 11.42
CA ASN A 95 6.51 4.23 12.28
C ASN A 95 6.72 2.77 11.89
N ILE A 96 6.84 2.44 10.61
CA ILE A 96 7.02 1.07 10.14
C ILE A 96 8.52 0.78 9.97
N ALA A 97 9.22 1.59 9.20
CA ALA A 97 10.67 1.41 8.97
C ALA A 97 11.55 2.10 10.03
N ARG A 98 10.99 2.45 11.15
CA ARG A 98 11.50 3.34 12.23
C ARG A 98 13.02 3.36 12.43
N SER A 99 13.62 2.23 12.77
CA SER A 99 15.05 2.10 13.09
C SER A 99 15.79 1.23 12.09
N LYS A 100 15.12 0.82 11.00
CA LYS A 100 15.71 -0.11 10.03
C LYS A 100 16.43 0.66 8.94
N GLU A 101 17.59 0.16 8.59
CA GLU A 101 18.29 0.57 7.38
C GLU A 101 17.54 0.01 6.18
N ILE A 102 17.03 0.88 5.32
CA ILE A 102 16.38 0.48 4.07
C ILE A 102 17.49 0.31 3.03
N LYS A 103 17.73 -0.95 2.65
CA LYS A 103 18.74 -1.29 1.65
C LYS A 103 18.15 -1.26 0.25
N THR A 104 18.92 -0.78 -0.71
CA THR A 104 18.58 -0.82 -2.13
C THR A 104 19.12 -2.08 -2.82
N PRO A 105 18.49 -2.58 -3.89
CA PRO A 105 17.26 -2.06 -4.49
C PRO A 105 16.01 -2.38 -3.67
N ILE A 106 15.04 -1.46 -3.69
CA ILE A 106 13.73 -1.60 -3.03
C ILE A 106 12.73 -2.13 -4.05
N LEU A 107 12.03 -3.21 -3.73
CA LEU A 107 10.88 -3.67 -4.51
C LEU A 107 9.59 -3.13 -3.88
N PHE A 108 8.92 -2.20 -4.56
CA PHE A 108 7.64 -1.67 -4.12
C PHE A 108 6.50 -2.45 -4.76
N SER A 109 5.63 -3.05 -3.96
CA SER A 109 4.56 -3.93 -4.41
C SER A 109 3.26 -3.72 -3.64
N GLY A 110 2.17 -4.31 -4.12
CA GLY A 110 0.82 -4.10 -3.62
C GLY A 110 0.05 -3.08 -4.46
N GLY A 111 -1.24 -2.86 -4.13
CA GLY A 111 -2.11 -1.94 -4.88
C GLY A 111 -1.62 -0.49 -4.89
N VAL A 112 -0.98 -0.05 -3.81
CA VAL A 112 -0.45 1.32 -3.68
C VAL A 112 0.67 1.61 -4.69
N ALA A 113 1.37 0.58 -5.17
CA ALA A 113 2.43 0.73 -6.16
C ALA A 113 1.92 1.15 -7.56
N ALA A 114 0.61 1.05 -7.81
CA ALA A 114 -0.02 1.58 -9.02
C ALA A 114 -0.16 3.11 -9.00
N ASN A 115 -0.07 3.74 -7.83
CA ASN A 115 -0.29 5.18 -7.70
C ASN A 115 1.02 5.94 -7.92
N SER A 116 1.09 6.69 -9.03
CA SER A 116 2.28 7.47 -9.44
C SER A 116 2.72 8.49 -8.39
N GLY A 117 1.76 9.13 -7.71
CA GLY A 117 2.04 10.07 -6.62
C GLY A 117 2.68 9.41 -5.41
N MET A 118 2.26 8.19 -5.08
CA MET A 118 2.89 7.42 -4.00
C MET A 118 4.29 6.98 -4.36
N VAL A 119 4.51 6.57 -5.60
CA VAL A 119 5.85 6.24 -6.11
C VAL A 119 6.80 7.42 -5.95
N ARG A 120 6.37 8.61 -6.40
CA ARG A 120 7.11 9.86 -6.20
C ARG A 120 7.39 10.13 -4.72
N ALA A 121 6.34 10.10 -3.88
CA ALA A 121 6.46 10.40 -2.46
C ALA A 121 7.42 9.46 -1.73
N PHE A 122 7.41 8.16 -2.06
CA PHE A 122 8.36 7.21 -1.48
C PHE A 122 9.79 7.46 -1.95
N LYS A 123 10.03 7.67 -3.25
CA LYS A 123 11.37 7.95 -3.76
C LYS A 123 11.98 9.19 -3.09
N GLU A 124 11.23 10.27 -3.02
CA GLU A 124 11.70 11.51 -2.38
C GLU A 124 11.90 11.34 -0.87
N THR A 125 10.98 10.64 -0.17
CA THR A 125 11.09 10.42 1.28
C THR A 125 12.24 9.49 1.68
N LEU A 126 12.54 8.52 0.83
CA LEU A 126 13.60 7.54 1.05
C LEU A 126 14.95 7.94 0.41
N HIS A 127 14.95 9.03 -0.38
CA HIS A 127 16.12 9.54 -1.11
C HIS A 127 16.73 8.48 -2.04
N VAL A 128 15.90 7.81 -2.84
CA VAL A 128 16.28 6.77 -3.78
C VAL A 128 15.92 7.14 -5.22
N ASP A 129 16.69 6.69 -6.17
CA ASP A 129 16.50 6.93 -7.59
C ASP A 129 15.66 5.83 -8.27
N ASP A 130 15.42 5.98 -9.60
CA ASP A 130 14.64 5.04 -10.40
C ASP A 130 15.27 3.65 -10.53
N LYS A 131 16.60 3.56 -10.39
CA LYS A 131 17.32 2.27 -10.46
C LYS A 131 17.25 1.51 -9.15
N GLU A 132 17.11 2.24 -8.07
CA GLU A 132 17.05 1.71 -6.72
C GLU A 132 15.64 1.37 -6.27
N PHE A 133 14.59 1.94 -6.93
CA PHE A 133 13.18 1.75 -6.58
C PHE A 133 12.43 1.03 -7.70
N ILE A 134 12.25 -0.27 -7.54
CA ILE A 134 11.73 -1.17 -8.56
C ILE A 134 10.23 -1.40 -8.35
N ILE A 135 9.44 -1.24 -9.41
CA ILE A 135 8.02 -1.58 -9.44
C ILE A 135 7.83 -2.68 -10.48
N SER A 136 7.39 -3.84 -10.03
CA SER A 136 7.06 -4.95 -10.94
C SER A 136 5.76 -4.66 -11.71
N PRO A 137 5.65 -5.03 -12.98
CA PRO A 137 4.36 -5.03 -13.68
C PRO A 137 3.31 -5.92 -13.00
N TYR A 138 3.76 -6.86 -12.18
CA TYR A 138 2.91 -7.74 -11.37
C TYR A 138 2.79 -7.28 -9.91
N HIS A 139 3.01 -6.00 -9.62
CA HIS A 139 3.06 -5.46 -8.26
C HIS A 139 1.85 -5.85 -7.40
N ALA A 140 0.64 -5.94 -7.96
CA ALA A 140 -0.57 -6.32 -7.25
C ALA A 140 -0.62 -7.83 -6.89
N SER A 141 0.10 -8.68 -7.62
CA SER A 141 0.08 -10.14 -7.47
C SER A 141 1.36 -10.71 -6.85
N MET A 142 2.31 -9.86 -6.45
CA MET A 142 3.62 -10.31 -5.96
C MET A 142 3.53 -11.25 -4.76
N GLY A 143 2.56 -11.04 -3.87
CA GLY A 143 2.32 -11.94 -2.73
C GLY A 143 1.94 -13.35 -3.18
N ALA A 144 1.03 -13.47 -4.13
CA ALA A 144 0.60 -14.77 -4.69
C ALA A 144 1.76 -15.45 -5.44
N ILE A 145 2.50 -14.70 -6.26
CA ILE A 145 3.68 -15.21 -6.96
C ILE A 145 4.73 -15.71 -5.96
N GLY A 146 5.00 -14.94 -4.91
CA GLY A 146 5.93 -15.33 -3.85
C GLY A 146 5.50 -16.61 -3.12
N ALA A 147 4.20 -16.75 -2.80
CA ALA A 147 3.65 -17.95 -2.17
C ALA A 147 3.83 -19.19 -3.05
N ILE A 148 3.58 -19.08 -4.36
CA ILE A 148 3.77 -20.18 -5.32
C ILE A 148 5.26 -20.59 -5.37
N TYR A 149 6.16 -19.62 -5.49
CA TYR A 149 7.60 -19.89 -5.50
C TYR A 149 8.07 -20.55 -4.20
N TYR A 150 7.61 -20.05 -3.06
CA TYR A 150 7.96 -20.59 -1.76
C TYR A 150 7.49 -22.05 -1.61
N THR A 151 6.23 -22.35 -1.95
CA THR A 151 5.66 -23.69 -1.85
C THR A 151 6.33 -24.66 -2.81
N LYS A 152 6.66 -24.23 -4.03
CA LYS A 152 7.37 -25.04 -5.03
C LYS A 152 8.78 -25.38 -4.54
N ASN A 153 9.55 -24.41 -4.09
CA ASN A 153 10.94 -24.60 -3.69
C ASN A 153 11.08 -25.42 -2.40
N ASN A 154 10.08 -25.40 -1.53
CA ASN A 154 10.08 -26.16 -0.29
C ASN A 154 9.29 -27.48 -0.40
N HIS A 155 8.92 -27.90 -1.61
CA HIS A 155 8.16 -29.14 -1.86
C HIS A 155 6.88 -29.26 -1.02
N LEU A 156 6.21 -28.14 -0.72
CA LEU A 156 5.01 -28.10 0.10
C LEU A 156 3.73 -28.40 -0.68
N ILE A 157 3.80 -28.44 -2.00
CA ILE A 157 2.65 -28.78 -2.85
C ILE A 157 2.41 -30.29 -2.76
N LYS A 158 1.42 -30.67 -1.97
CA LYS A 158 1.03 -32.07 -1.80
C LYS A 158 -0.03 -32.50 -2.81
N ASN A 159 -0.92 -31.56 -3.18
CA ASN A 159 -2.01 -31.81 -4.11
C ASN A 159 -2.00 -30.76 -5.22
N PRO A 160 -2.38 -31.11 -6.46
CA PRO A 160 -2.57 -30.12 -7.51
C PRO A 160 -3.73 -29.19 -7.18
N PHE A 161 -3.73 -28.01 -7.78
CA PHE A 161 -4.86 -27.09 -7.66
C PHE A 161 -6.11 -27.74 -8.28
N SER A 162 -7.17 -27.88 -7.50
CA SER A 162 -8.42 -28.57 -7.88
C SER A 162 -9.52 -27.64 -8.39
N GLY A 163 -9.19 -26.38 -8.69
CA GLY A 163 -10.16 -25.38 -9.13
C GLY A 163 -10.74 -24.55 -7.99
N THR A 164 -11.74 -23.73 -8.30
CA THR A 164 -12.37 -22.79 -7.36
C THR A 164 -13.63 -23.32 -6.68
N GLU A 165 -14.08 -24.53 -7.03
CA GLU A 165 -15.34 -25.11 -6.53
C GLU A 165 -15.45 -25.16 -5.00
N MET A 166 -14.34 -25.49 -4.33
CA MET A 166 -14.31 -25.52 -2.86
C MET A 166 -14.44 -24.12 -2.26
N LEU A 167 -13.84 -23.12 -2.90
CA LEU A 167 -13.95 -21.71 -2.50
C LEU A 167 -15.38 -21.21 -2.70
N GLU A 168 -15.99 -21.53 -3.83
CA GLU A 168 -17.39 -21.17 -4.11
C GLU A 168 -18.35 -21.78 -3.10
N LYS A 169 -18.18 -23.06 -2.76
CA LYS A 169 -18.97 -23.73 -1.71
C LYS A 169 -18.79 -23.05 -0.35
N HIS A 170 -17.57 -22.67 0.00
CA HIS A 170 -17.29 -21.98 1.25
C HIS A 170 -17.97 -20.61 1.30
N LEU A 171 -17.84 -19.81 0.25
CA LEU A 171 -18.50 -18.50 0.15
C LEU A 171 -20.02 -18.61 0.22
N LEU A 172 -20.61 -19.61 -0.42
CA LEU A 172 -22.05 -19.86 -0.36
C LEU A 172 -22.51 -20.35 1.03
N SER A 173 -21.69 -21.12 1.75
CA SER A 173 -21.99 -21.55 3.12
C SER A 173 -21.99 -20.37 4.11
N ASP A 174 -21.05 -19.46 3.98
CA ASP A 174 -20.97 -18.25 4.82
C ASP A 174 -22.15 -17.30 4.59
N ILE A 175 -22.60 -17.15 3.34
CA ILE A 175 -23.80 -16.36 3.03
C ILE A 175 -25.04 -16.95 3.72
N ASN A 176 -25.21 -18.27 3.69
CA ASN A 176 -26.31 -18.94 4.35
C ASN A 176 -26.25 -18.77 5.88
N TYR A 177 -25.06 -18.75 6.47
CA TYR A 177 -24.87 -18.51 7.89
C TYR A 177 -25.32 -17.09 8.30
N PHE A 178 -24.97 -16.08 7.52
CA PHE A 178 -25.38 -14.69 7.73
C PHE A 178 -26.90 -14.51 7.54
N VAL A 179 -27.49 -15.11 6.53
CA VAL A 179 -28.95 -15.07 6.32
C VAL A 179 -29.72 -15.71 7.49
N THR A 180 -29.20 -16.80 8.04
CA THR A 180 -29.79 -17.48 9.20
C THR A 180 -29.71 -16.61 10.47
N LEU A 181 -28.62 -15.87 10.66
CA LEU A 181 -28.48 -14.94 11.80
C LEU A 181 -29.38 -13.70 11.70
N LEU A 182 -29.72 -13.26 10.47
CA LEU A 182 -30.60 -12.10 10.26
C LEU A 182 -32.11 -12.43 10.37
N ASN A 183 -32.45 -13.71 10.37
CA ASN A 183 -33.83 -14.18 10.53
C ASN A 183 -34.18 -14.60 11.98
N LEU A 184 -33.30 -14.30 12.94
CA LEU A 184 -33.55 -14.36 14.39
C LEU A 184 -33.83 -12.98 14.95
#